data_53472a904dc18d2e10eecb6f0e9a056a
#
_entry.id   53472a904dc18d2e10eecb6f0e9a056a
#
_cell.length_a   1.000
_cell.length_b   1.000
_cell.length_c   1.000
_cell.angle_alpha   90.00
_cell.angle_beta   90.00
_cell.angle_gamma   90.00
#
_symmetry.space_group_name_H-M   'P 1'
#
loop_
_entity.id
_entity.type
_entity.pdbx_description
1 polymer ?
#
loop_
_entity_poly.entity_id
_entity_poly.type
_entity_poly.pdbx_seq_one_letter_code
_entity_poly.pdbx_strand_id
1 'polypeptide(L)'
;MKAWLRAGFLFLLPIVLAACGGAGPDDFDPLPRQATVLAFGDSVTHGTGAGVGEDYPTRLATITGWTVINDGVPGDRANGARDRLGPSLRAHEPDLVLIWLGGNDFLRQRDPAAVKEDLRALVGTVRGHGAQPVLLGVPRASALGAATGRLRDDPIYRELAREEQVALIEGVLSGVLSERELRADPVHPNARGYRRIATEIAEALDDLGLWLAP
;
A
#
# COMPACT_ATOMS: atom_id res chain seq x y z
N MET A 1 -70.83 35.22 -14.45
CA MET A 1 -70.14 33.93 -14.60
C MET A 1 -68.64 34.21 -14.67
N LYS A 2 -67.91 33.94 -13.58
CA LYS A 2 -66.45 34.18 -13.46
C LYS A 2 -65.73 32.82 -13.43
N ALA A 3 -64.97 32.55 -14.47
CA ALA A 3 -64.15 31.35 -14.58
C ALA A 3 -62.82 31.53 -13.81
N TRP A 4 -62.52 30.64 -12.89
CA TRP A 4 -61.27 30.61 -12.14
C TRP A 4 -60.31 29.66 -12.83
N LEU A 5 -59.21 30.19 -13.40
CA LEU A 5 -58.07 29.43 -13.87
C LEU A 5 -57.24 29.00 -12.65
N ARG A 6 -57.09 27.67 -12.42
CA ARG A 6 -56.15 27.09 -11.46
C ARG A 6 -54.83 26.90 -12.18
N ALA A 7 -53.81 27.69 -11.84
CA ALA A 7 -52.42 27.47 -12.25
C ALA A 7 -51.81 26.38 -11.39
N GLY A 8 -51.53 25.21 -11.98
CA GLY A 8 -50.79 24.15 -11.31
C GLY A 8 -49.28 24.45 -11.33
N PHE A 9 -48.69 24.65 -10.15
CA PHE A 9 -47.24 24.78 -10.01
C PHE A 9 -46.63 23.39 -9.98
N LEU A 10 -45.91 23.03 -11.06
CA LEU A 10 -45.14 21.81 -11.17
C LEU A 10 -43.81 22.02 -10.42
N PHE A 11 -43.65 21.44 -9.23
CA PHE A 11 -42.39 21.41 -8.52
C PHE A 11 -41.47 20.35 -9.18
N LEU A 12 -40.49 20.80 -9.98
CA LEU A 12 -39.39 19.97 -10.46
C LEU A 12 -38.41 19.79 -9.28
N LEU A 13 -38.40 18.60 -8.69
CA LEU A 13 -37.41 18.19 -7.71
C LEU A 13 -36.08 17.89 -8.43
N PRO A 14 -34.95 18.55 -8.14
CA PRO A 14 -33.70 18.19 -8.75
C PRO A 14 -33.24 16.82 -8.20
N ILE A 15 -33.13 15.84 -9.08
CA ILE A 15 -32.46 14.56 -8.77
C ILE A 15 -30.96 14.87 -8.69
N VAL A 16 -30.42 14.93 -7.47
CA VAL A 16 -28.97 14.91 -7.24
C VAL A 16 -28.51 13.49 -7.48
N LEU A 17 -27.95 13.22 -8.66
CA LEU A 17 -27.18 12.02 -8.92
C LEU A 17 -25.90 12.12 -8.10
N ALA A 18 -25.86 11.43 -6.95
CA ALA A 18 -24.62 11.15 -6.26
C ALA A 18 -23.79 10.23 -7.18
N ALA A 19 -22.81 10.80 -7.86
CA ALA A 19 -21.78 10.05 -8.55
C ALA A 19 -20.96 9.32 -7.48
N CYS A 20 -21.14 7.98 -7.36
CA CYS A 20 -20.17 7.14 -6.70
C CYS A 20 -18.91 7.11 -7.57
N GLY A 21 -18.07 8.12 -7.44
CA GLY A 21 -16.71 8.13 -7.98
C GLY A 21 -15.86 7.21 -7.09
N GLY A 22 -15.35 6.11 -7.64
CA GLY A 22 -14.20 5.44 -7.05
C GLY A 22 -13.02 6.43 -7.11
N ALA A 23 -12.16 6.43 -6.06
CA ALA A 23 -10.97 7.26 -6.00
C ALA A 23 -10.17 7.10 -7.29
N GLY A 24 -10.00 8.20 -8.03
CA GLY A 24 -9.15 8.29 -9.22
C GLY A 24 -7.71 8.64 -8.82
N PRO A 25 -6.76 8.63 -9.76
CA PRO A 25 -5.36 8.98 -9.50
C PRO A 25 -5.15 10.40 -8.95
N ASP A 26 -6.17 11.26 -9.00
CA ASP A 26 -6.12 12.65 -8.55
C ASP A 26 -6.64 12.87 -7.11
N ASP A 27 -6.90 11.78 -6.34
CA ASP A 27 -7.57 11.87 -5.04
C ASP A 27 -6.60 11.94 -3.84
N PHE A 28 -5.29 11.94 -4.07
CA PHE A 28 -4.30 12.05 -3.00
C PHE A 28 -3.54 13.36 -3.08
N ASP A 29 -3.42 14.06 -1.96
CA ASP A 29 -2.63 15.29 -1.89
C ASP A 29 -1.13 14.96 -2.03
N PRO A 30 -0.39 15.70 -2.89
CA PRO A 30 1.05 15.54 -3.02
C PRO A 30 1.76 15.77 -1.68
N LEU A 31 2.71 14.91 -1.39
CA LEU A 31 3.52 15.05 -0.18
C LEU A 31 4.53 16.20 -0.30
N PRO A 32 4.93 16.81 0.83
CA PRO A 32 5.97 17.82 0.83
C PRO A 32 7.30 17.28 0.29
N ARG A 33 8.13 18.16 -0.29
CA ARG A 33 9.45 17.76 -0.83
C ARG A 33 10.37 17.09 0.21
N GLN A 34 10.18 17.35 1.49
CA GLN A 34 10.92 16.79 2.62
C GLN A 34 10.03 15.88 3.47
N ALA A 35 9.18 15.09 2.83
CA ALA A 35 8.29 14.18 3.55
C ALA A 35 9.06 13.14 4.38
N THR A 36 8.47 12.77 5.51
CA THR A 36 8.88 11.62 6.31
C THR A 36 8.00 10.42 5.95
N VAL A 37 8.61 9.35 5.49
CA VAL A 37 7.93 8.11 5.09
C VAL A 37 8.33 6.98 6.03
N LEU A 38 7.35 6.32 6.61
CA LEU A 38 7.57 5.11 7.40
C LEU A 38 7.37 3.88 6.52
N ALA A 39 8.44 3.17 6.20
CA ALA A 39 8.37 1.86 5.56
C ALA A 39 8.13 0.80 6.65
N PHE A 40 6.86 0.44 6.83
CA PHE A 40 6.40 -0.45 7.89
C PHE A 40 6.10 -1.85 7.34
N GLY A 41 6.87 -2.86 7.77
CA GLY A 41 6.74 -4.18 7.16
C GLY A 41 7.50 -5.29 7.89
N ASP A 42 7.78 -6.33 7.13
CA ASP A 42 8.47 -7.53 7.61
C ASP A 42 9.93 -7.64 7.12
N SER A 43 10.39 -8.86 6.80
CA SER A 43 11.74 -9.13 6.29
C SER A 43 12.03 -8.46 4.95
N VAL A 44 11.02 -8.25 4.10
CA VAL A 44 11.20 -7.58 2.81
C VAL A 44 11.48 -6.10 3.05
N THR A 45 10.78 -5.46 3.95
CA THR A 45 11.05 -4.07 4.34
C THR A 45 12.39 -3.92 5.04
N HIS A 46 12.75 -4.87 5.93
CA HIS A 46 14.07 -4.92 6.57
C HIS A 46 15.22 -4.99 5.58
N GLY A 47 15.03 -5.62 4.42
CA GLY A 47 16.07 -5.81 3.40
C GLY A 47 16.77 -7.17 3.46
N THR A 48 16.10 -8.20 4.01
CA THR A 48 16.65 -9.57 4.05
C THR A 48 17.00 -10.05 2.64
N GLY A 49 18.23 -10.54 2.47
CA GLY A 49 18.73 -11.01 1.17
C GLY A 49 19.62 -10.01 0.43
N ALA A 50 19.82 -8.80 0.99
CA ALA A 50 20.73 -7.78 0.47
C ALA A 50 21.70 -7.29 1.54
N GLY A 51 22.69 -6.51 1.16
CA GLY A 51 23.66 -5.88 2.05
C GLY A 51 23.10 -4.61 2.71
N VAL A 52 23.86 -4.08 3.67
CA VAL A 52 23.52 -2.82 4.35
C VAL A 52 23.39 -1.68 3.32
N GLY A 53 22.28 -0.93 3.41
CA GLY A 53 21.98 0.17 2.49
C GLY A 53 21.49 -0.27 1.11
N GLU A 54 21.25 -1.56 0.92
CA GLU A 54 20.73 -2.11 -0.34
C GLU A 54 19.24 -2.46 -0.28
N ASP A 55 18.60 -2.25 0.87
CA ASP A 55 17.15 -2.36 1.08
C ASP A 55 16.37 -1.31 0.28
N TYR A 56 15.08 -1.57 0.03
CA TYR A 56 14.27 -0.64 -0.76
C TYR A 56 14.00 0.69 -0.05
N PRO A 57 13.80 0.77 1.28
CA PRO A 57 13.60 2.06 1.96
C PRO A 57 14.79 3.02 1.76
N THR A 58 16.03 2.53 1.92
CA THR A 58 17.25 3.32 1.70
C THR A 58 17.36 3.79 0.25
N ARG A 59 17.01 2.93 -0.71
CA ARG A 59 17.04 3.28 -2.13
C ARG A 59 15.91 4.25 -2.49
N LEU A 60 14.73 4.07 -1.93
CA LEU A 60 13.60 4.97 -2.13
C LEU A 60 13.93 6.38 -1.63
N ALA A 61 14.56 6.49 -0.45
CA ALA A 61 15.07 7.77 0.06
C ALA A 61 16.01 8.47 -0.93
N THR A 62 16.90 7.69 -1.57
CA THR A 62 17.82 8.21 -2.59
C THR A 62 17.10 8.70 -3.85
N ILE A 63 16.05 8.01 -4.28
CA ILE A 63 15.27 8.36 -5.48
C ILE A 63 14.41 9.59 -5.23
N THR A 64 13.68 9.61 -4.12
CA THR A 64 12.66 10.63 -3.84
C THR A 64 13.21 11.88 -3.16
N GLY A 65 14.35 11.77 -2.48
CA GLY A 65 14.87 12.81 -1.59
C GLY A 65 14.13 12.91 -0.26
N TRP A 66 13.23 12.00 0.04
CA TRP A 66 12.48 11.93 1.30
C TRP A 66 13.29 11.31 2.44
N THR A 67 12.88 11.56 3.66
CA THR A 67 13.36 10.80 4.82
C THR A 67 12.57 9.52 4.91
N VAL A 68 13.15 8.38 4.52
CA VAL A 68 12.47 7.08 4.59
C VAL A 68 13.02 6.27 5.76
N ILE A 69 12.16 5.98 6.72
CA ILE A 69 12.49 5.22 7.93
C ILE A 69 12.17 3.75 7.68
N ASN A 70 13.18 2.90 7.79
CA ASN A 70 13.00 1.46 7.68
C ASN A 70 12.55 0.87 9.02
N ASP A 71 11.28 0.52 9.12
CA ASP A 71 10.66 -0.15 10.27
C ASP A 71 10.21 -1.57 9.89
N GLY A 72 11.10 -2.30 9.25
CA GLY A 72 10.93 -3.71 8.88
C GLY A 72 11.38 -4.64 9.99
N VAL A 73 10.53 -5.58 10.39
CA VAL A 73 10.83 -6.61 11.40
C VAL A 73 10.72 -8.00 10.79
N PRO A 74 11.85 -8.73 10.59
CA PRO A 74 11.83 -10.05 9.99
C PRO A 74 10.89 -11.03 10.72
N GLY A 75 10.06 -11.73 9.94
CA GLY A 75 9.11 -12.70 10.48
C GLY A 75 7.81 -12.10 11.00
N ASP A 76 7.65 -10.77 10.97
CA ASP A 76 6.45 -10.10 11.45
C ASP A 76 5.21 -10.47 10.63
N ARG A 77 4.06 -10.46 11.27
CA ARG A 77 2.75 -10.76 10.70
C ARG A 77 1.83 -9.57 10.91
N ALA A 78 0.80 -9.46 10.08
CA ALA A 78 -0.14 -8.35 10.15
C ALA A 78 -0.75 -8.16 11.55
N ASN A 79 -1.11 -9.25 12.26
CA ASN A 79 -1.66 -9.16 13.61
C ASN A 79 -0.62 -8.73 14.66
N GLY A 80 0.63 -9.22 14.57
CA GLY A 80 1.69 -8.86 15.53
C GLY A 80 2.17 -7.42 15.36
N ALA A 81 2.18 -6.93 14.13
CA ALA A 81 2.60 -5.58 13.79
C ALA A 81 1.69 -4.47 14.36
N ARG A 82 0.42 -4.80 14.68
CA ARG A 82 -0.54 -3.83 15.23
C ARG A 82 -0.05 -3.16 16.51
N ASP A 83 0.62 -3.91 17.38
CA ASP A 83 1.07 -3.40 18.68
C ASP A 83 2.25 -2.44 18.56
N ARG A 84 3.09 -2.56 17.50
CA ARG A 84 4.27 -1.70 17.31
C ARG A 84 3.98 -0.47 16.44
N LEU A 85 2.91 -0.46 15.63
CA LEU A 85 2.62 0.64 14.72
C LEU A 85 2.38 1.97 15.46
N GLY A 86 1.54 1.97 16.49
CA GLY A 86 1.27 3.19 17.26
C GLY A 86 2.52 3.83 17.90
N PRO A 87 3.39 3.07 18.59
CA PRO A 87 4.70 3.58 19.00
C PRO A 87 5.54 4.15 17.87
N SER A 88 5.65 3.47 16.71
CA SER A 88 6.41 3.95 15.55
C SER A 88 5.86 5.26 14.99
N LEU A 89 4.54 5.38 14.86
CA LEU A 89 3.89 6.61 14.39
C LEU A 89 4.18 7.79 15.30
N ARG A 90 4.13 7.60 16.62
CA ARG A 90 4.47 8.67 17.59
C ARG A 90 5.94 9.04 17.61
N ALA A 91 6.83 8.09 17.34
CA ALA A 91 8.27 8.33 17.34
C ALA A 91 8.76 9.09 16.10
N HIS A 92 8.10 8.88 14.97
CA HIS A 92 8.59 9.36 13.67
C HIS A 92 7.69 10.40 13.02
N GLU A 93 6.44 10.56 13.49
CA GLU A 93 5.44 11.49 12.96
C GLU A 93 5.43 11.54 11.41
N PRO A 94 5.26 10.37 10.73
CA PRO A 94 5.39 10.30 9.28
C PRO A 94 4.22 10.98 8.56
N ASP A 95 4.49 11.52 7.39
CA ASP A 95 3.48 12.02 6.45
C ASP A 95 2.80 10.84 5.71
N LEU A 96 3.56 9.76 5.44
CA LEU A 96 3.12 8.59 4.70
C LEU A 96 3.63 7.31 5.35
N VAL A 97 2.80 6.27 5.33
CA VAL A 97 3.19 4.92 5.77
C VAL A 97 2.98 3.92 4.64
N LEU A 98 4.08 3.30 4.20
CA LEU A 98 4.06 2.16 3.30
C LEU A 98 3.84 0.89 4.14
N ILE A 99 2.66 0.27 4.05
CA ILE A 99 2.32 -0.95 4.81
C ILE A 99 2.59 -2.16 3.94
N TRP A 100 3.61 -2.96 4.29
CA TRP A 100 3.99 -4.17 3.56
C TRP A 100 4.06 -5.39 4.46
N LEU A 101 2.93 -6.00 4.72
CA LEU A 101 2.73 -7.13 5.62
C LEU A 101 1.76 -8.15 5.01
N GLY A 102 1.80 -9.38 5.51
CA GLY A 102 0.94 -10.49 5.09
C GLY A 102 1.69 -11.69 4.54
N GLY A 103 2.93 -11.53 4.07
CA GLY A 103 3.74 -12.62 3.54
C GLY A 103 3.93 -13.76 4.56
N ASN A 104 4.32 -13.41 5.78
CA ASN A 104 4.48 -14.38 6.87
C ASN A 104 3.15 -15.01 7.34
N ASP A 105 2.05 -14.31 7.16
CA ASP A 105 0.70 -14.82 7.42
C ASP A 105 0.36 -15.93 6.43
N PHE A 106 0.55 -15.68 5.14
CA PHE A 106 0.29 -16.66 4.09
C PHE A 106 1.22 -17.88 4.16
N LEU A 107 2.50 -17.67 4.48
CA LEU A 107 3.45 -18.78 4.70
C LEU A 107 3.01 -19.68 5.86
N ARG A 108 2.30 -19.13 6.85
CA ARG A 108 1.73 -19.87 7.98
C ARG A 108 0.27 -20.26 7.77
N GLN A 109 -0.23 -20.15 6.54
CA GLN A 109 -1.58 -20.55 6.14
C GLN A 109 -2.70 -19.89 6.98
N ARG A 110 -2.48 -18.64 7.44
CA ARG A 110 -3.54 -17.86 8.07
C ARG A 110 -4.67 -17.61 7.08
N ASP A 111 -5.88 -17.55 7.59
CA ASP A 111 -7.06 -17.20 6.80
C ASP A 111 -6.88 -15.79 6.18
N PRO A 112 -6.96 -15.65 4.84
CA PRO A 112 -6.83 -14.35 4.17
C PRO A 112 -7.82 -13.30 4.66
N ALA A 113 -9.04 -13.70 5.05
CA ALA A 113 -10.02 -12.76 5.62
C ALA A 113 -9.53 -12.18 6.94
N ALA A 114 -8.93 -13.00 7.81
CA ALA A 114 -8.34 -12.53 9.06
C ALA A 114 -7.12 -11.62 8.82
N VAL A 115 -6.30 -11.90 7.81
CA VAL A 115 -5.19 -11.03 7.41
C VAL A 115 -5.71 -9.68 6.90
N LYS A 116 -6.78 -9.69 6.09
CA LYS A 116 -7.42 -8.45 5.59
C LYS A 116 -7.91 -7.58 6.74
N GLU A 117 -8.52 -8.15 7.78
CA GLU A 117 -8.98 -7.40 8.95
C GLU A 117 -7.83 -6.81 9.76
N ASP A 118 -6.71 -7.53 9.92
CA ASP A 118 -5.52 -6.98 10.57
C ASP A 118 -4.92 -5.82 9.76
N LEU A 119 -4.83 -5.94 8.43
CA LEU A 119 -4.39 -4.86 7.55
C LEU A 119 -5.34 -3.65 7.61
N ARG A 120 -6.66 -3.87 7.67
CA ARG A 120 -7.66 -2.80 7.87
C ARG A 120 -7.40 -2.04 9.17
N ALA A 121 -7.13 -2.75 10.24
CA ALA A 121 -6.82 -2.13 11.52
C ALA A 121 -5.53 -1.28 11.46
N LEU A 122 -4.50 -1.73 10.73
CA LEU A 122 -3.28 -0.95 10.50
C LEU A 122 -3.58 0.33 9.70
N VAL A 123 -4.34 0.24 8.60
CA VAL A 123 -4.78 1.40 7.80
C VAL A 123 -5.52 2.42 8.68
N GLY A 124 -6.48 1.96 9.49
CA GLY A 124 -7.22 2.82 10.40
C GLY A 124 -6.33 3.48 11.45
N THR A 125 -5.33 2.77 11.97
CA THR A 125 -4.36 3.31 12.92
C THR A 125 -3.50 4.42 12.30
N VAL A 126 -3.01 4.22 11.07
CA VAL A 126 -2.24 5.24 10.34
C VAL A 126 -3.08 6.51 10.14
N ARG A 127 -4.30 6.37 9.64
CA ARG A 127 -5.22 7.51 9.45
C ARG A 127 -5.54 8.23 10.75
N GLY A 128 -5.73 7.47 11.83
CA GLY A 128 -5.99 8.03 13.16
C GLY A 128 -4.85 8.89 13.72
N HIS A 129 -3.64 8.75 13.18
CA HIS A 129 -2.47 9.58 13.49
C HIS A 129 -2.25 10.72 12.49
N GLY A 130 -3.11 10.88 11.48
CA GLY A 130 -3.01 11.93 10.48
C GLY A 130 -2.02 11.64 9.34
N ALA A 131 -1.43 10.44 9.29
CA ALA A 131 -0.57 10.01 8.20
C ALA A 131 -1.38 9.36 7.07
N GLN A 132 -0.84 9.39 5.85
CA GLN A 132 -1.44 8.75 4.70
C GLN A 132 -0.99 7.28 4.59
N PRO A 133 -1.90 6.29 4.60
CA PRO A 133 -1.54 4.90 4.36
C PRO A 133 -1.44 4.59 2.86
N VAL A 134 -0.46 3.77 2.49
CA VAL A 134 -0.35 3.11 1.18
C VAL A 134 -0.11 1.63 1.43
N LEU A 135 -0.95 0.79 0.84
CA LEU A 135 -0.78 -0.66 0.88
C LEU A 135 0.15 -1.11 -0.24
N LEU A 136 1.02 -2.07 0.06
CA LEU A 136 1.81 -2.77 -0.95
C LEU A 136 1.31 -4.22 -1.04
N GLY A 137 1.05 -4.67 -2.25
CA GLY A 137 0.58 -6.03 -2.52
C GLY A 137 1.63 -7.08 -2.18
N VAL A 138 1.18 -8.21 -1.65
CA VAL A 138 2.04 -9.35 -1.31
C VAL A 138 1.53 -10.60 -2.01
N PRO A 139 2.40 -11.34 -2.71
CA PRO A 139 2.00 -12.58 -3.35
C PRO A 139 1.71 -13.66 -2.32
N ARG A 140 0.62 -14.40 -2.54
CA ARG A 140 0.39 -15.66 -1.84
C ARG A 140 1.14 -16.77 -2.57
N ALA A 141 1.99 -17.48 -1.85
CA ALA A 141 2.64 -18.65 -2.39
C ALA A 141 1.60 -19.67 -2.90
N SER A 142 1.64 -19.98 -4.18
CA SER A 142 0.79 -21.01 -4.79
C SER A 142 1.67 -22.01 -5.53
N ALA A 143 1.26 -23.28 -5.51
CA ALA A 143 1.96 -24.34 -6.26
C ALA A 143 2.05 -24.01 -7.76
N LEU A 144 1.01 -23.38 -8.32
CA LEU A 144 0.98 -22.94 -9.71
C LEU A 144 1.94 -21.77 -9.96
N GLY A 145 1.97 -20.77 -9.06
CA GLY A 145 2.91 -19.64 -9.15
C GLY A 145 4.37 -20.09 -9.06
N ALA A 146 4.66 -21.02 -8.15
CA ALA A 146 6.00 -21.61 -8.04
C ALA A 146 6.40 -22.42 -9.29
N ALA A 147 5.46 -23.16 -9.89
CA ALA A 147 5.71 -23.97 -11.08
C ALA A 147 5.85 -23.14 -12.37
N THR A 148 5.11 -22.03 -12.49
CA THR A 148 5.09 -21.20 -13.70
C THR A 148 6.02 -19.98 -13.62
N GLY A 149 6.61 -19.70 -12.47
CA GLY A 149 7.39 -18.48 -12.22
C GLY A 149 6.55 -17.20 -12.30
N ARG A 150 5.21 -17.30 -12.20
CA ARG A 150 4.29 -16.15 -12.25
C ARG A 150 3.55 -16.03 -10.93
N LEU A 151 4.10 -15.24 -10.04
CA LEU A 151 3.43 -14.87 -8.80
C LEU A 151 2.41 -13.74 -9.06
N ARG A 152 1.38 -13.70 -8.24
CA ARG A 152 0.39 -12.61 -8.21
C ARG A 152 0.09 -12.26 -6.77
N ASP A 153 -0.17 -11.00 -6.53
CA ASP A 153 -0.59 -10.53 -5.22
C ASP A 153 -1.94 -11.14 -4.84
N ASP A 154 -2.12 -11.37 -3.55
CA ASP A 154 -3.40 -11.90 -3.03
C ASP A 154 -4.51 -10.86 -3.23
N PRO A 155 -5.69 -11.26 -3.71
CA PRO A 155 -6.80 -10.34 -3.97
C PRO A 155 -7.25 -9.49 -2.79
N ILE A 156 -6.97 -9.91 -1.54
CA ILE A 156 -7.38 -9.16 -0.34
C ILE A 156 -6.85 -7.72 -0.31
N TYR A 157 -5.67 -7.45 -0.91
CA TYR A 157 -5.10 -6.09 -0.96
C TYR A 157 -5.95 -5.18 -1.83
N ARG A 158 -6.36 -5.64 -3.00
CA ARG A 158 -7.23 -4.88 -3.90
C ARG A 158 -8.65 -4.72 -3.33
N GLU A 159 -9.16 -5.74 -2.67
CA GLU A 159 -10.44 -5.67 -1.98
C GLU A 159 -10.39 -4.62 -0.88
N LEU A 160 -9.40 -4.71 0.02
CA LEU A 160 -9.21 -3.78 1.12
C LEU A 160 -9.00 -2.34 0.62
N ALA A 161 -8.18 -2.17 -0.41
CA ALA A 161 -7.92 -0.85 -0.98
C ALA A 161 -9.20 -0.16 -1.47
N ARG A 162 -10.11 -0.92 -2.10
CA ARG A 162 -11.41 -0.42 -2.55
C ARG A 162 -12.37 -0.14 -1.40
N GLU A 163 -12.43 -1.05 -0.42
CA GLU A 163 -13.31 -0.92 0.74
C GLU A 163 -12.93 0.29 1.60
N GLU A 164 -11.64 0.51 1.79
CA GLU A 164 -11.10 1.57 2.63
C GLU A 164 -10.73 2.85 1.85
N GLN A 165 -10.83 2.84 0.51
CA GLN A 165 -10.39 3.97 -0.33
C GLN A 165 -8.94 4.37 0.02
N VAL A 166 -8.03 3.40 0.06
CA VAL A 166 -6.61 3.57 0.34
C VAL A 166 -5.78 3.27 -0.90
N ALA A 167 -4.70 4.01 -1.09
CA ALA A 167 -3.77 3.80 -2.19
C ALA A 167 -3.17 2.39 -2.12
N LEU A 168 -3.03 1.75 -3.28
CA LEU A 168 -2.46 0.41 -3.40
C LEU A 168 -1.42 0.38 -4.51
N ILE A 169 -0.25 -0.14 -4.19
CA ILE A 169 0.81 -0.47 -5.13
C ILE A 169 0.86 -1.99 -5.26
N GLU A 170 0.53 -2.50 -6.44
CA GLU A 170 0.47 -3.94 -6.73
C GLU A 170 1.59 -4.36 -7.68
N GLY A 171 1.88 -5.67 -7.68
CA GLY A 171 2.75 -6.29 -8.68
C GLY A 171 4.24 -6.22 -8.38
N VAL A 172 4.68 -5.33 -7.52
CA VAL A 172 6.10 -5.04 -7.27
C VAL A 172 6.84 -6.27 -6.72
N LEU A 173 6.40 -6.82 -5.59
CA LEU A 173 7.05 -8.00 -5.01
C LEU A 173 6.82 -9.24 -5.86
N SER A 174 5.61 -9.43 -6.35
CA SER A 174 5.28 -10.59 -7.20
C SER A 174 6.06 -10.58 -8.51
N GLY A 175 6.28 -9.42 -9.11
CA GLY A 175 7.13 -9.23 -10.29
C GLY A 175 8.58 -9.63 -10.01
N VAL A 176 9.18 -9.05 -8.98
CA VAL A 176 10.56 -9.33 -8.59
C VAL A 176 10.78 -10.80 -8.21
N LEU A 177 9.89 -11.38 -7.40
CA LEU A 177 10.01 -12.78 -7.02
C LEU A 177 9.67 -13.77 -8.14
N SER A 178 9.07 -13.33 -9.24
CA SER A 178 8.87 -14.14 -10.45
C SER A 178 10.18 -14.32 -11.25
N GLU A 179 11.14 -13.43 -11.07
CA GLU A 179 12.43 -13.47 -11.77
C GLU A 179 13.54 -14.03 -10.88
N ARG A 180 14.10 -15.18 -11.27
CA ARG A 180 15.06 -15.91 -10.45
C ARG A 180 16.33 -15.12 -10.13
N GLU A 181 16.79 -14.30 -11.06
CA GLU A 181 17.99 -13.46 -10.92
C GLU A 181 17.81 -12.27 -9.98
N LEU A 182 16.59 -11.94 -9.58
CA LEU A 182 16.27 -10.87 -8.65
C LEU A 182 16.04 -11.34 -7.21
N ARG A 183 16.16 -12.67 -6.97
CA ARG A 183 15.93 -13.28 -5.66
C ARG A 183 17.24 -13.69 -4.99
N ALA A 184 17.29 -13.55 -3.67
CA ALA A 184 18.29 -14.20 -2.81
C ALA A 184 17.85 -15.63 -2.45
N ASP A 185 16.54 -15.80 -2.20
CA ASP A 185 15.88 -17.07 -1.90
C ASP A 185 14.43 -17.05 -2.46
N PRO A 186 13.60 -18.10 -2.24
CA PRO A 186 12.24 -18.14 -2.80
C PRO A 186 11.31 -17.01 -2.39
N VAL A 187 11.59 -16.30 -1.29
CA VAL A 187 10.69 -15.30 -0.70
C VAL A 187 11.33 -13.94 -0.47
N HIS A 188 12.65 -13.81 -0.68
CA HIS A 188 13.35 -12.55 -0.49
C HIS A 188 14.06 -12.08 -1.77
N PRO A 189 13.97 -10.79 -2.09
CA PRO A 189 14.76 -10.15 -3.14
C PRO A 189 16.25 -10.14 -2.79
N ASN A 190 17.11 -10.11 -3.81
CA ASN A 190 18.51 -9.71 -3.65
C ASN A 190 18.70 -8.21 -3.88
N ALA A 191 19.93 -7.69 -3.80
CA ALA A 191 20.23 -6.27 -3.98
C ALA A 191 19.70 -5.67 -5.30
N ARG A 192 19.69 -6.46 -6.40
CA ARG A 192 19.11 -6.05 -7.69
C ARG A 192 17.59 -5.99 -7.62
N GLY A 193 16.97 -6.97 -6.95
CA GLY A 193 15.54 -7.01 -6.72
C GLY A 193 15.08 -5.82 -5.88
N TYR A 194 15.78 -5.49 -4.81
CA TYR A 194 15.45 -4.31 -3.98
C TYR A 194 15.62 -2.98 -4.71
N ARG A 195 16.60 -2.88 -5.61
CA ARG A 195 16.74 -1.69 -6.47
C ARG A 195 15.50 -1.52 -7.35
N ARG A 196 15.05 -2.60 -8.00
CA ARG A 196 13.86 -2.59 -8.84
C ARG A 196 12.61 -2.26 -8.02
N ILE A 197 12.44 -2.85 -6.85
CA ILE A 197 11.36 -2.53 -5.92
C ILE A 197 11.29 -1.03 -5.62
N ALA A 198 12.42 -0.42 -5.26
CA ALA A 198 12.47 1.00 -4.94
C ALA A 198 12.08 1.88 -6.14
N THR A 199 12.52 1.53 -7.35
CA THR A 199 12.17 2.23 -8.58
C THR A 199 10.67 2.11 -8.87
N GLU A 200 10.12 0.89 -8.86
CA GLU A 200 8.69 0.66 -9.13
C GLU A 200 7.77 1.30 -8.08
N ILE A 201 8.19 1.35 -6.80
CA ILE A 201 7.45 2.07 -5.76
C ILE A 201 7.47 3.58 -6.04
N ALA A 202 8.64 4.15 -6.40
CA ALA A 202 8.73 5.58 -6.70
C ALA A 202 7.87 5.97 -7.91
N GLU A 203 7.91 5.19 -8.99
CA GLU A 203 7.06 5.36 -10.18
C GLU A 203 5.57 5.28 -9.81
N ALA A 204 5.17 4.30 -9.01
CA ALA A 204 3.78 4.18 -8.58
C ALA A 204 3.34 5.33 -7.67
N LEU A 205 4.21 5.87 -6.83
CA LEU A 205 3.93 7.05 -6.01
C LEU A 205 3.78 8.33 -6.85
N ASP A 206 4.52 8.44 -7.96
CA ASP A 206 4.36 9.51 -8.95
C ASP A 206 3.02 9.37 -9.71
N ASP A 207 2.70 8.17 -10.18
CA ASP A 207 1.42 7.87 -10.84
C ASP A 207 0.20 8.13 -9.94
N LEU A 208 0.35 7.97 -8.63
CA LEU A 208 -0.67 8.28 -7.63
C LEU A 208 -0.71 9.77 -7.26
N GLY A 209 0.17 10.61 -7.81
CA GLY A 209 0.27 12.02 -7.47
C GLY A 209 0.84 12.32 -6.07
N LEU A 210 1.32 11.29 -5.35
CA LEU A 210 1.88 11.41 -4.00
C LEU A 210 3.30 11.98 -3.98
N TRP A 211 4.08 11.64 -4.99
CA TRP A 211 5.43 12.15 -5.21
C TRP A 211 5.49 12.79 -6.60
N LEU A 212 5.98 14.02 -6.65
CA LEU A 212 6.20 14.69 -7.91
C LEU A 212 7.67 14.54 -8.29
N ALA A 213 7.96 13.69 -9.27
CA ALA A 213 9.30 13.52 -9.80
C ALA A 213 9.89 14.86 -10.26
N PRO A 214 11.17 15.15 -10.00
CA PRO A 214 11.80 16.41 -10.38
C PRO A 214 11.97 16.57 -11.89
#